data_c395fcae7c522599e14f913c7bd980bc
#
_entry.id   c395fcae7c522599e14f913c7bd980bc
#
_cell.length_a   1.000
_cell.length_b   1.000
_cell.length_c   1.000
_cell.angle_alpha   90.00
_cell.angle_beta   90.00
_cell.angle_gamma   90.00
#
_symmetry.space_group_name_H-M   'P 1'
#
loop_
_entity.id
_entity.type
_entity.pdbx_description
1 polymer ?
#
loop_
_entity_poly.entity_id
_entity_poly.type
_entity_poly.pdbx_seq_one_letter_code
_entity_poly.pdbx_strand_id
1 'polypeptide(L)'
;MLERRNIVLVSFVSLVLTGIVVAGLGTSSQKKHMKLPESSPAPAAKSDDASLAPEVKPSPIVVAKIGDYEITKDELVGRLLVEIRPHSEEYTGPWKTVSPESVLLTLVAEKAMMMEGRKTGALDDPILQAFIERQKRQKLGNRVVMDYIRQNLTVSDAEIDQMMKSRPNVTREQASMLVQRAKGIPMLEQFYKQLQAKFHYQAVKENFAKASAIHERLLLNPARPRNESWILNSQVRDDVTKEEKAIVLGTYDGGQITVKDWLDTLCEIAPPGRPKDLNTPEGVEKFLDRTLRSAMFVAEAKARGYDKDPQYLREIRDLEDEQILYKVQADKTKDLPEPNEAEVTAYFEKHKEWFANGPLVKTDQIWCQDLATARKAKEELDSGKDFNSVKESYSLQKNVQPYDTYRGGEGPFWDDLWKAEPNQVVGPMKGFYDDGLAWRVVKVLAKTPAKDRPFAEVRDGAKWTIFSERRRTLLDRYGKELRDQYKYDVYLDRIQDLDPLDVALYPPRGK
;
A
#
# COMPACT_ATOMS: atom_id res chain seq x y z
N MET A 1 17.60 -1.35 -11.51
CA MET A 1 17.00 -1.50 -12.85
C MET A 1 15.92 -2.58 -12.95
N LEU A 2 16.05 -3.73 -12.31
CA LEU A 2 15.06 -4.81 -12.31
C LEU A 2 13.77 -4.47 -11.53
N GLU A 3 13.84 -3.72 -10.44
CA GLU A 3 12.68 -3.36 -9.61
C GLU A 3 11.76 -2.31 -10.23
N ARG A 4 12.31 -1.31 -10.90
CA ARG A 4 11.47 -0.36 -11.67
C ARG A 4 10.71 -1.05 -12.79
N ARG A 5 11.26 -2.13 -13.37
CA ARG A 5 10.52 -3.00 -14.30
C ARG A 5 9.34 -3.71 -13.62
N ASN A 6 9.49 -4.16 -12.38
CA ASN A 6 8.44 -4.88 -11.66
C ASN A 6 7.26 -3.96 -11.25
N ILE A 7 7.51 -2.72 -10.81
CA ILE A 7 6.44 -1.77 -10.46
C ILE A 7 5.61 -1.39 -11.69
N VAL A 8 6.25 -1.15 -12.82
CA VAL A 8 5.56 -0.86 -14.10
C VAL A 8 4.75 -2.07 -14.57
N LEU A 9 5.29 -3.28 -14.42
CA LEU A 9 4.60 -4.53 -14.76
C LEU A 9 3.38 -4.79 -13.86
N VAL A 10 3.47 -4.53 -12.55
CA VAL A 10 2.34 -4.68 -11.61
C VAL A 10 1.20 -3.72 -11.98
N SER A 11 1.50 -2.46 -12.29
CA SER A 11 0.49 -1.50 -12.74
C SER A 11 -0.17 -1.92 -14.06
N PHE A 12 0.60 -2.49 -14.99
CA PHE A 12 0.11 -3.00 -16.26
C PHE A 12 -0.80 -4.22 -16.07
N VAL A 13 -0.42 -5.16 -15.21
CA VAL A 13 -1.21 -6.36 -14.90
C VAL A 13 -2.53 -5.99 -14.24
N SER A 14 -2.53 -5.08 -13.28
CA SER A 14 -3.77 -4.57 -12.66
C SER A 14 -4.70 -3.95 -13.70
N LEU A 15 -4.18 -3.22 -14.68
CA LEU A 15 -4.95 -2.61 -15.75
C LEU A 15 -5.57 -3.64 -16.72
N VAL A 16 -4.86 -4.71 -17.02
CA VAL A 16 -5.32 -5.79 -17.89
C VAL A 16 -6.35 -6.68 -17.18
N LEU A 17 -6.13 -7.02 -15.93
CA LEU A 17 -7.05 -7.84 -15.13
C LEU A 17 -8.35 -7.09 -14.79
N THR A 18 -8.29 -5.76 -14.62
CA THR A 18 -9.47 -4.93 -14.39
C THR A 18 -10.23 -4.55 -15.67
N GLY A 19 -9.74 -4.93 -16.87
CA GLY A 19 -10.45 -4.78 -18.13
C GLY A 19 -10.76 -3.32 -18.52
N ILE A 20 -9.90 -2.37 -18.12
CA ILE A 20 -10.09 -0.96 -18.51
C ILE A 20 -9.68 -0.79 -19.98
N VAL A 21 -10.64 -0.97 -20.86
CA VAL A 21 -10.62 -0.33 -22.17
C VAL A 21 -11.02 1.13 -21.95
N VAL A 22 -10.06 2.01 -21.76
CA VAL A 22 -10.29 3.45 -21.87
C VAL A 22 -10.27 3.77 -23.36
N ALA A 23 -11.42 3.60 -24.01
CA ALA A 23 -11.75 4.32 -25.22
C ALA A 23 -11.91 5.79 -24.83
N GLY A 24 -11.19 6.67 -25.53
CA GLY A 24 -10.95 8.05 -25.20
C GLY A 24 -12.16 8.86 -24.75
N LEU A 25 -11.92 9.66 -23.74
CA LEU A 25 -12.58 10.95 -23.56
C LEU A 25 -11.53 11.86 -22.89
N GLY A 26 -11.07 12.82 -23.67
CA GLY A 26 -10.33 13.95 -23.17
C GLY A 26 -11.24 14.85 -22.35
N THR A 27 -10.83 15.17 -21.16
CA THR A 27 -11.16 16.44 -20.51
C THR A 27 -10.01 16.84 -19.63
N SER A 28 -9.49 18.01 -19.91
CA SER A 28 -8.49 18.74 -19.18
C SER A 28 -8.94 19.03 -17.75
N SER A 29 -8.14 18.59 -16.78
CA SER A 29 -8.07 19.23 -15.48
C SER A 29 -6.61 19.39 -15.13
N GLN A 30 -6.14 20.64 -15.20
CA GLN A 30 -4.80 21.02 -14.82
C GLN A 30 -4.62 20.86 -13.31
N LYS A 31 -3.95 19.79 -12.88
CA LYS A 31 -3.23 19.76 -11.63
C LYS A 31 -1.76 19.99 -11.94
N LYS A 32 -1.21 21.08 -11.40
CA LYS A 32 0.22 21.38 -11.45
C LYS A 32 1.01 20.21 -10.86
N HIS A 33 1.60 19.40 -11.73
CA HIS A 33 2.62 18.44 -11.33
C HIS A 33 3.96 19.14 -11.26
N MET A 34 4.57 19.08 -10.11
CA MET A 34 5.96 19.45 -9.88
C MET A 34 6.85 18.52 -10.72
N LYS A 35 7.59 19.07 -11.68
CA LYS A 35 8.58 18.33 -12.48
C LYS A 35 9.72 17.86 -11.59
N LEU A 36 9.97 16.57 -11.55
CA LEU A 36 11.22 15.97 -11.07
C LEU A 36 12.29 16.17 -12.16
N PRO A 37 13.50 16.58 -11.82
CA PRO A 37 14.58 16.76 -12.81
C PRO A 37 15.20 15.43 -13.23
N GLU A 38 15.62 15.39 -14.50
CA GLU A 38 16.29 14.29 -15.18
C GLU A 38 17.66 13.98 -14.56
N SER A 39 17.94 12.71 -14.33
CA SER A 39 19.26 12.23 -13.95
C SER A 39 20.12 11.95 -15.18
N SER A 40 21.31 12.55 -15.23
CA SER A 40 22.35 12.28 -16.22
C SER A 40 22.90 10.85 -16.10
N PRO A 41 23.32 10.22 -17.21
CA PRO A 41 23.78 8.84 -17.21
C PRO A 41 25.18 8.70 -16.60
N ALA A 42 25.36 7.72 -15.72
CA ALA A 42 26.64 7.26 -15.23
C ALA A 42 27.39 6.39 -16.29
N PRO A 43 28.74 6.36 -16.31
CA PRO A 43 29.49 5.66 -17.31
C PRO A 43 29.40 4.13 -17.18
N ALA A 44 29.38 3.46 -18.33
CA ALA A 44 29.25 2.01 -18.45
C ALA A 44 30.42 1.27 -17.77
N ALA A 45 30.05 0.43 -16.76
CA ALA A 45 30.95 -0.56 -16.20
C ALA A 45 30.95 -1.84 -17.05
N LYS A 46 32.14 -2.37 -17.33
CA LYS A 46 32.36 -3.62 -18.08
C LYS A 46 31.77 -4.80 -17.29
N SER A 47 31.07 -5.66 -18.01
CA SER A 47 30.54 -6.92 -17.50
C SER A 47 31.66 -7.94 -17.37
N ASP A 48 32.06 -8.28 -16.15
CA ASP A 48 32.73 -9.55 -15.86
C ASP A 48 31.66 -10.57 -15.46
N ASP A 49 31.58 -11.60 -16.28
CA ASP A 49 30.67 -12.75 -16.13
C ASP A 49 31.24 -13.66 -15.02
N ALA A 50 30.87 -13.34 -13.76
CA ALA A 50 31.11 -14.21 -12.61
C ALA A 50 29.80 -14.86 -12.22
N SER A 51 29.71 -16.16 -12.45
CA SER A 51 28.68 -17.08 -11.93
C SER A 51 28.42 -16.78 -10.45
N LEU A 52 27.35 -16.01 -10.16
CA LEU A 52 26.91 -15.74 -8.81
C LEU A 52 26.23 -17.02 -8.26
N ALA A 53 26.92 -17.70 -7.34
CA ALA A 53 26.30 -18.65 -6.44
C ALA A 53 25.09 -17.98 -5.73
N PRO A 54 24.00 -18.71 -5.45
CA PRO A 54 22.85 -18.12 -4.79
C PRO A 54 23.30 -17.55 -3.44
N GLU A 55 23.13 -16.24 -3.27
CA GLU A 55 23.40 -15.52 -2.03
C GLU A 55 22.52 -16.14 -0.94
N VAL A 56 23.11 -16.90 -0.03
CA VAL A 56 22.42 -17.48 1.13
C VAL A 56 22.06 -16.29 2.03
N LYS A 57 20.81 -15.84 1.94
CA LYS A 57 20.30 -14.83 2.87
C LYS A 57 20.42 -15.40 4.28
N PRO A 58 21.02 -14.67 5.24
CA PRO A 58 21.10 -15.13 6.61
C PRO A 58 19.69 -15.41 7.16
N SER A 59 19.54 -16.45 7.95
CA SER A 59 18.26 -16.78 8.59
C SER A 59 17.78 -15.58 9.41
N PRO A 60 16.48 -15.23 9.36
CA PRO A 60 15.95 -14.08 10.08
C PRO A 60 16.17 -14.25 11.59
N ILE A 61 16.64 -13.19 12.27
CA ILE A 61 16.82 -13.19 13.72
C ILE A 61 15.44 -13.10 14.38
N VAL A 62 15.03 -14.15 15.07
CA VAL A 62 13.78 -14.18 15.85
C VAL A 62 13.99 -13.45 17.17
N VAL A 63 13.15 -12.44 17.45
CA VAL A 63 13.22 -11.58 18.66
C VAL A 63 12.09 -11.86 19.66
N ALA A 64 11.01 -12.52 19.22
CA ALA A 64 9.97 -13.04 20.11
C ALA A 64 9.24 -14.23 19.46
N LYS A 65 8.59 -15.05 20.31
CA LYS A 65 7.71 -16.16 19.92
C LYS A 65 6.43 -16.15 20.73
N ILE A 66 5.29 -16.43 20.08
CA ILE A 66 4.01 -16.64 20.73
C ILE A 66 3.20 -17.68 19.93
N GLY A 67 2.88 -18.83 20.52
CA GLY A 67 2.30 -19.96 19.79
C GLY A 67 3.16 -20.33 18.59
N ASP A 68 2.55 -20.40 17.40
CA ASP A 68 3.22 -20.69 16.13
C ASP A 68 3.81 -19.44 15.44
N TYR A 69 3.68 -18.27 16.04
CA TYR A 69 4.21 -17.03 15.48
C TYR A 69 5.63 -16.75 15.95
N GLU A 70 6.47 -16.40 14.99
CA GLU A 70 7.81 -15.87 15.23
C GLU A 70 7.82 -14.40 14.78
N ILE A 71 8.29 -13.52 15.65
CA ILE A 71 8.50 -12.10 15.34
C ILE A 71 10.00 -11.92 15.09
N THR A 72 10.33 -11.41 13.90
CA THR A 72 11.71 -11.21 13.49
C THR A 72 12.21 -9.80 13.82
N LYS A 73 13.55 -9.64 13.89
CA LYS A 73 14.19 -8.33 14.07
C LYS A 73 13.80 -7.36 12.94
N ASP A 74 13.67 -7.86 11.70
CA ASP A 74 13.25 -7.06 10.55
C ASP A 74 11.80 -6.56 10.68
N GLU A 75 10.89 -7.42 11.20
CA GLU A 75 9.51 -7.02 11.47
C GLU A 75 9.45 -5.92 12.53
N LEU A 76 10.25 -6.06 13.61
CA LEU A 76 10.36 -5.05 14.65
C LEU A 76 10.95 -3.73 14.12
N VAL A 77 12.02 -3.77 13.33
CA VAL A 77 12.62 -2.59 12.70
C VAL A 77 11.61 -1.89 11.77
N GLY A 78 10.91 -2.67 10.95
CA GLY A 78 9.85 -2.12 10.09
C GLY A 78 8.75 -1.42 10.88
N ARG A 79 8.35 -1.98 12.03
CA ARG A 79 7.35 -1.36 12.91
C ARG A 79 7.90 -0.11 13.59
N LEU A 80 9.14 -0.14 14.08
CA LEU A 80 9.80 1.04 14.65
C LEU A 80 9.85 2.20 13.66
N LEU A 81 10.21 1.94 12.39
CA LEU A 81 10.20 2.97 11.35
C LEU A 81 8.82 3.59 11.15
N VAL A 82 7.74 2.83 11.24
CA VAL A 82 6.37 3.36 11.16
C VAL A 82 6.04 4.22 12.38
N GLU A 83 6.40 3.77 13.59
CA GLU A 83 6.10 4.49 14.83
C GLU A 83 6.86 5.82 14.97
N ILE A 84 8.08 5.92 14.42
CA ILE A 84 8.88 7.15 14.46
C ILE A 84 8.69 8.04 13.23
N ARG A 85 8.01 7.57 12.18
CA ARG A 85 7.73 8.38 11.00
C ARG A 85 6.79 9.53 11.32
N PRO A 86 6.96 10.67 10.62
CA PRO A 86 6.05 11.79 10.75
C PRO A 86 4.61 11.41 10.42
N HIS A 87 3.69 12.02 11.14
CA HIS A 87 2.26 11.93 10.86
C HIS A 87 1.80 13.06 9.92
N SER A 88 0.51 13.40 9.94
CA SER A 88 -0.04 14.44 9.09
C SER A 88 0.53 15.84 9.41
N GLU A 89 0.48 16.75 8.44
CA GLU A 89 0.88 18.15 8.57
C GLU A 89 0.16 18.88 9.70
N GLU A 90 -1.05 18.43 10.04
CA GLU A 90 -1.87 19.03 11.10
C GLU A 90 -1.44 18.58 12.51
N TYR A 91 -0.54 17.59 12.64
CA TYR A 91 -0.12 17.12 13.95
C TYR A 91 0.89 18.07 14.60
N THR A 92 0.44 18.78 15.64
CA THR A 92 1.26 19.73 16.42
C THR A 92 1.54 19.25 17.85
N GLY A 93 1.00 18.08 18.23
CA GLY A 93 1.19 17.50 19.55
C GLY A 93 2.64 17.07 19.84
N PRO A 94 2.95 16.74 21.10
CA PRO A 94 4.28 16.30 21.50
C PRO A 94 4.66 14.98 20.85
N TRP A 95 5.93 14.86 20.44
CA TRP A 95 6.47 13.62 19.94
C TRP A 95 6.68 12.63 21.09
N LYS A 96 6.25 11.37 20.92
CA LYS A 96 6.42 10.33 21.94
C LYS A 96 7.72 9.58 21.72
N THR A 97 8.45 9.34 22.79
CA THR A 97 9.60 8.42 22.77
C THR A 97 9.10 7.00 22.51
N VAL A 98 9.76 6.31 21.58
CA VAL A 98 9.44 4.94 21.19
C VAL A 98 10.52 4.00 21.71
N SER A 99 10.13 2.97 22.46
CA SER A 99 11.04 1.94 22.97
C SER A 99 10.92 0.68 22.10
N PRO A 100 12.04 0.09 21.61
CA PRO A 100 12.02 -1.17 20.88
C PRO A 100 11.30 -2.29 21.64
N GLU A 101 11.49 -2.39 22.95
CA GLU A 101 10.78 -3.37 23.80
C GLU A 101 9.27 -3.13 23.80
N SER A 102 8.82 -1.89 23.94
CA SER A 102 7.39 -1.56 23.94
C SER A 102 6.73 -1.88 22.60
N VAL A 103 7.42 -1.62 21.49
CA VAL A 103 6.95 -1.97 20.14
C VAL A 103 6.91 -3.48 19.95
N LEU A 104 7.92 -4.20 20.44
CA LEU A 104 7.94 -5.66 20.38
C LEU A 104 6.78 -6.27 21.17
N LEU A 105 6.48 -5.76 22.36
CA LEU A 105 5.34 -6.20 23.16
C LEU A 105 3.99 -5.87 22.48
N THR A 106 3.92 -4.81 21.70
CA THR A 106 2.74 -4.49 20.87
C THR A 106 2.58 -5.52 19.76
N LEU A 107 3.67 -5.89 19.06
CA LEU A 107 3.64 -6.95 18.04
C LEU A 107 3.22 -8.31 18.64
N VAL A 108 3.72 -8.65 19.84
CA VAL A 108 3.29 -9.86 20.57
C VAL A 108 1.79 -9.81 20.85
N ALA A 109 1.26 -8.65 21.29
CA ALA A 109 -0.18 -8.48 21.54
C ALA A 109 -1.02 -8.61 20.26
N GLU A 110 -0.56 -8.07 19.15
CA GLU A 110 -1.21 -8.23 17.84
C GLU A 110 -1.27 -9.70 17.41
N LYS A 111 -0.16 -10.46 17.58
CA LYS A 111 -0.16 -11.92 17.31
C LYS A 111 -1.11 -12.68 18.26
N ALA A 112 -1.19 -12.29 19.54
CA ALA A 112 -2.17 -12.85 20.48
C ALA A 112 -3.61 -12.58 20.04
N MET A 113 -3.90 -11.37 19.53
CA MET A 113 -5.22 -11.05 18.96
C MET A 113 -5.53 -11.90 17.73
N MET A 114 -4.55 -12.15 16.85
CA MET A 114 -4.70 -13.04 15.69
C MET A 114 -5.02 -14.48 16.13
N MET A 115 -4.31 -15.00 17.15
CA MET A 115 -4.59 -16.33 17.72
C MET A 115 -6.01 -16.41 18.29
N GLU A 116 -6.41 -15.41 19.09
CA GLU A 116 -7.75 -15.36 19.66
C GLU A 116 -8.83 -15.26 18.57
N GLY A 117 -8.59 -14.44 17.53
CA GLY A 117 -9.51 -14.33 16.40
C GLY A 117 -9.67 -15.63 15.62
N ARG A 118 -8.58 -16.39 15.39
CA ARG A 118 -8.66 -17.73 14.78
C ARG A 118 -9.46 -18.71 15.64
N LYS A 119 -9.20 -18.70 16.94
CA LYS A 119 -9.90 -19.55 17.92
C LYS A 119 -11.41 -19.23 18.02
N THR A 120 -11.76 -17.97 17.92
CA THR A 120 -13.17 -17.50 18.02
C THR A 120 -13.90 -17.50 16.67
N GLY A 121 -13.30 -17.99 15.60
CA GLY A 121 -13.94 -18.09 14.29
C GLY A 121 -14.07 -16.77 13.53
N ALA A 122 -13.12 -15.83 13.69
CA ALA A 122 -13.15 -14.56 12.95
C ALA A 122 -13.16 -14.77 11.42
N LEU A 123 -12.58 -15.88 10.95
CA LEU A 123 -12.60 -16.27 9.53
C LEU A 123 -13.95 -16.80 9.04
N ASP A 124 -14.90 -17.07 9.93
CA ASP A 124 -16.25 -17.55 9.55
C ASP A 124 -17.16 -16.39 9.10
N ASP A 125 -16.72 -15.14 9.25
CA ASP A 125 -17.44 -13.96 8.75
C ASP A 125 -17.54 -14.02 7.20
N PRO A 126 -18.77 -14.07 6.64
CA PRO A 126 -18.96 -14.22 5.19
C PRO A 126 -18.37 -13.07 4.35
N ILE A 127 -18.30 -11.86 4.91
CA ILE A 127 -17.73 -10.68 4.23
C ILE A 127 -16.22 -10.85 4.15
N LEU A 128 -15.61 -11.29 5.25
CA LEU A 128 -14.19 -11.53 5.32
C LEU A 128 -13.77 -12.70 4.42
N GLN A 129 -14.51 -13.80 4.44
CA GLN A 129 -14.29 -14.94 3.53
C GLN A 129 -14.34 -14.51 2.06
N ALA A 130 -15.37 -13.75 1.66
CA ALA A 130 -15.49 -13.26 0.28
C ALA A 130 -14.32 -12.38 -0.13
N PHE A 131 -13.83 -11.52 0.78
CA PHE A 131 -12.65 -10.68 0.55
C PHE A 131 -11.39 -11.54 0.37
N ILE A 132 -11.12 -12.47 1.27
CA ILE A 132 -9.93 -13.36 1.22
C ILE A 132 -9.94 -14.20 -0.05
N GLU A 133 -11.06 -14.82 -0.42
CA GLU A 133 -11.18 -15.62 -1.63
C GLU A 133 -10.95 -14.79 -2.91
N ARG A 134 -11.42 -13.54 -2.93
CA ARG A 134 -11.11 -12.62 -4.02
C ARG A 134 -9.61 -12.34 -4.10
N GLN A 135 -8.94 -12.05 -2.99
CA GLN A 135 -7.50 -11.80 -2.95
C GLN A 135 -6.69 -13.04 -3.36
N LYS A 136 -7.10 -14.24 -2.93
CA LYS A 136 -6.50 -15.51 -3.37
C LYS A 136 -6.56 -15.66 -4.89
N ARG A 137 -7.74 -15.46 -5.49
CA ARG A 137 -7.90 -15.51 -6.95
C ARG A 137 -7.03 -14.47 -7.66
N GLN A 138 -7.02 -13.24 -7.17
CA GLN A 138 -6.24 -12.16 -7.76
C GLN A 138 -4.74 -12.44 -7.72
N LYS A 139 -4.20 -12.90 -6.59
CA LYS A 139 -2.78 -13.25 -6.45
C LYS A 139 -2.38 -14.38 -7.42
N LEU A 140 -3.19 -15.44 -7.51
CA LEU A 140 -2.94 -16.56 -8.43
C LEU A 140 -2.97 -16.09 -9.89
N GLY A 141 -3.99 -15.35 -10.28
CA GLY A 141 -4.13 -14.83 -11.64
C GLY A 141 -2.97 -13.89 -12.01
N ASN A 142 -2.60 -12.96 -11.11
CA ASN A 142 -1.47 -12.06 -11.30
C ASN A 142 -0.16 -12.83 -11.54
N ARG A 143 0.09 -13.88 -10.77
CA ARG A 143 1.31 -14.69 -10.90
C ARG A 143 1.42 -15.34 -12.29
N VAL A 144 0.33 -15.93 -12.78
CA VAL A 144 0.29 -16.51 -14.13
C VAL A 144 0.55 -15.47 -15.20
N VAL A 145 -0.12 -14.32 -15.12
CA VAL A 145 0.03 -13.23 -16.08
C VAL A 145 1.46 -12.67 -16.05
N MET A 146 2.03 -12.46 -14.87
CA MET A 146 3.40 -11.96 -14.71
C MET A 146 4.43 -12.92 -15.27
N ASP A 147 4.29 -14.22 -14.98
CA ASP A 147 5.21 -15.22 -15.51
C ASP A 147 5.11 -15.34 -17.03
N TYR A 148 3.89 -15.28 -17.58
CA TYR A 148 3.69 -15.30 -19.03
C TYR A 148 4.31 -14.05 -19.70
N ILE A 149 4.10 -12.86 -19.14
CA ILE A 149 4.70 -11.61 -19.63
C ILE A 149 6.23 -11.70 -19.56
N ARG A 150 6.79 -12.16 -18.45
CA ARG A 150 8.26 -12.28 -18.27
C ARG A 150 8.90 -13.19 -19.30
N GLN A 151 8.22 -14.26 -19.66
CA GLN A 151 8.72 -15.25 -20.61
C GLN A 151 8.55 -14.83 -22.07
N ASN A 152 7.53 -14.04 -22.40
CA ASN A 152 7.13 -13.82 -23.79
C ASN A 152 7.20 -12.36 -24.26
N LEU A 153 7.28 -11.39 -23.34
CA LEU A 153 7.31 -9.97 -23.69
C LEU A 153 8.75 -9.46 -23.72
N THR A 154 9.25 -9.18 -24.92
CA THR A 154 10.53 -8.50 -25.12
C THR A 154 10.30 -7.12 -25.72
N VAL A 155 11.02 -6.12 -25.23
CA VAL A 155 11.01 -4.75 -25.76
C VAL A 155 12.43 -4.35 -26.07
N SER A 156 12.69 -4.01 -27.31
CA SER A 156 14.02 -3.57 -27.79
C SER A 156 14.18 -2.05 -27.68
N ASP A 157 15.42 -1.60 -27.58
CA ASP A 157 15.75 -0.16 -27.60
C ASP A 157 15.28 0.51 -28.89
N ALA A 158 15.36 -0.18 -30.03
CA ALA A 158 14.88 0.33 -31.31
C ALA A 158 13.36 0.63 -31.31
N GLU A 159 12.54 -0.22 -30.66
CA GLU A 159 11.10 0.01 -30.51
C GLU A 159 10.82 1.21 -29.60
N ILE A 160 11.60 1.37 -28.53
CA ILE A 160 11.50 2.53 -27.63
C ILE A 160 11.85 3.82 -28.38
N ASP A 161 12.95 3.82 -29.13
CA ASP A 161 13.41 4.98 -29.91
C ASP A 161 12.40 5.34 -31.02
N GLN A 162 11.78 4.36 -31.65
CA GLN A 162 10.71 4.57 -32.64
C GLN A 162 9.46 5.20 -31.97
N MET A 163 9.10 4.74 -30.78
CA MET A 163 7.98 5.31 -30.01
C MET A 163 8.27 6.77 -29.62
N MET A 164 9.48 7.08 -29.17
CA MET A 164 9.91 8.45 -28.86
C MET A 164 9.89 9.36 -30.11
N LYS A 165 10.31 8.86 -31.27
CA LYS A 165 10.19 9.61 -32.54
C LYS A 165 8.75 9.92 -32.91
N SER A 166 7.85 8.96 -32.70
CA SER A 166 6.41 9.15 -33.00
C SER A 166 5.68 10.02 -31.96
N ARG A 167 6.25 10.17 -30.76
CA ARG A 167 5.72 10.97 -29.65
C ARG A 167 6.83 11.77 -28.97
N PRO A 168 7.21 12.95 -29.50
CA PRO A 168 8.37 13.69 -29.03
C PRO A 168 8.35 14.16 -27.57
N ASN A 169 7.14 14.21 -26.96
CA ASN A 169 6.95 14.70 -25.60
C ASN A 169 6.95 13.60 -24.52
N VAL A 170 7.29 12.36 -24.86
CA VAL A 170 7.36 11.26 -23.89
C VAL A 170 8.81 10.99 -23.48
N THR A 171 9.02 10.66 -22.21
CA THR A 171 10.33 10.19 -21.71
C THR A 171 10.61 8.78 -22.22
N ARG A 172 11.88 8.34 -22.17
CA ARG A 172 12.25 6.96 -22.52
C ARG A 172 11.48 5.92 -21.69
N GLU A 173 11.26 6.19 -20.41
CA GLU A 173 10.47 5.32 -19.53
C GLU A 173 8.99 5.24 -19.99
N GLN A 174 8.39 6.39 -20.29
CA GLN A 174 7.02 6.43 -20.82
C GLN A 174 6.91 5.73 -22.18
N ALA A 175 7.86 5.92 -23.07
CA ALA A 175 7.92 5.23 -24.35
C ALA A 175 8.04 3.71 -24.18
N SER A 176 8.91 3.25 -23.26
CA SER A 176 9.01 1.83 -22.91
C SER A 176 7.70 1.25 -22.41
N MET A 177 6.98 1.95 -21.51
CA MET A 177 5.65 1.53 -21.04
C MET A 177 4.62 1.45 -22.16
N LEU A 178 4.64 2.40 -23.09
CA LEU A 178 3.70 2.39 -24.23
C LEU A 178 3.97 1.22 -25.17
N VAL A 179 5.26 0.90 -25.44
CA VAL A 179 5.63 -0.27 -26.26
C VAL A 179 5.24 -1.56 -25.55
N GLN A 180 5.54 -1.69 -24.24
CA GLN A 180 5.12 -2.84 -23.45
C GLN A 180 3.61 -3.05 -23.49
N ARG A 181 2.84 -1.98 -23.35
CA ARG A 181 1.37 -2.04 -23.41
C ARG A 181 0.87 -2.43 -24.80
N ALA A 182 1.42 -1.84 -25.84
CA ALA A 182 1.02 -2.12 -27.23
C ALA A 182 1.25 -3.58 -27.63
N LYS A 183 2.36 -4.18 -27.17
CA LYS A 183 2.70 -5.61 -27.41
C LYS A 183 1.99 -6.54 -26.42
N GLY A 184 1.91 -6.16 -25.17
CA GLY A 184 1.41 -7.01 -24.09
C GLY A 184 -0.08 -7.28 -24.17
N ILE A 185 -0.91 -6.28 -24.58
CA ILE A 185 -2.36 -6.47 -24.67
C ILE A 185 -2.72 -7.58 -25.67
N PRO A 186 -2.32 -7.53 -26.94
CA PRO A 186 -2.67 -8.59 -27.90
C PRO A 186 -2.07 -9.94 -27.54
N MET A 187 -0.87 -9.96 -26.94
CA MET A 187 -0.23 -11.17 -26.46
C MET A 187 -1.04 -11.85 -25.34
N LEU A 188 -1.53 -11.09 -24.37
CA LEU A 188 -2.37 -11.61 -23.29
C LEU A 188 -3.76 -12.03 -23.79
N GLU A 189 -4.33 -11.34 -24.79
CA GLU A 189 -5.57 -11.78 -25.44
C GLU A 189 -5.40 -13.14 -26.14
N GLN A 190 -4.28 -13.35 -26.81
CA GLN A 190 -3.96 -14.62 -27.43
C GLN A 190 -3.77 -15.72 -26.36
N PHE A 191 -3.05 -15.42 -25.29
CA PHE A 191 -2.87 -16.35 -24.17
C PHE A 191 -4.21 -16.75 -23.54
N TYR A 192 -5.07 -15.78 -23.30
CA TYR A 192 -6.41 -16.03 -22.76
C TYR A 192 -7.22 -16.97 -23.67
N LYS A 193 -7.21 -16.77 -25.00
CA LYS A 193 -7.87 -17.67 -25.96
C LYS A 193 -7.27 -19.09 -25.92
N GLN A 194 -5.95 -19.21 -25.75
CA GLN A 194 -5.30 -20.51 -25.58
C GLN A 194 -5.79 -21.20 -24.30
N LEU A 195 -5.97 -20.45 -23.19
CA LEU A 195 -6.51 -21.01 -21.96
C LEU A 195 -7.97 -21.46 -22.08
N GLN A 196 -8.81 -20.68 -22.79
CA GLN A 196 -10.19 -21.11 -23.08
C GLN A 196 -10.22 -22.44 -23.83
N ALA A 197 -9.38 -22.61 -24.84
CA ALA A 197 -9.25 -23.86 -25.58
C ALA A 197 -8.69 -25.00 -24.71
N LYS A 198 -7.64 -24.71 -23.94
CA LYS A 198 -6.98 -25.69 -23.04
C LYS A 198 -7.94 -26.25 -22.00
N PHE A 199 -8.79 -25.41 -21.43
CA PHE A 199 -9.75 -25.81 -20.39
C PHE A 199 -11.16 -26.08 -20.92
N HIS A 200 -11.33 -26.27 -22.23
CA HIS A 200 -12.59 -26.62 -22.89
C HIS A 200 -13.79 -25.78 -22.45
N TYR A 201 -13.60 -24.44 -22.38
CA TYR A 201 -14.67 -23.55 -21.96
C TYR A 201 -15.90 -23.64 -22.85
N GLN A 202 -17.10 -23.72 -22.23
CA GLN A 202 -18.41 -23.71 -22.87
C GLN A 202 -19.36 -22.75 -22.18
N ALA A 203 -19.96 -21.84 -22.92
CA ALA A 203 -20.98 -20.91 -22.42
C ALA A 203 -22.34 -21.62 -22.31
N VAL A 204 -23.06 -21.38 -21.20
CA VAL A 204 -24.43 -21.89 -20.95
C VAL A 204 -25.42 -20.79 -21.29
N LYS A 205 -25.64 -20.55 -22.61
CA LYS A 205 -26.38 -19.40 -23.14
C LYS A 205 -27.83 -19.34 -22.70
N GLU A 206 -28.47 -20.50 -22.48
CA GLU A 206 -29.86 -20.61 -22.00
C GLU A 206 -30.10 -19.97 -20.64
N ASN A 207 -29.03 -19.72 -19.87
CA ASN A 207 -29.13 -19.06 -18.58
C ASN A 207 -28.84 -17.55 -18.59
N PHE A 208 -28.43 -16.97 -19.72
CA PHE A 208 -28.11 -15.54 -19.80
C PHE A 208 -29.34 -14.65 -19.57
N ALA A 209 -30.51 -15.06 -20.09
CA ALA A 209 -31.74 -14.35 -19.83
C ALA A 209 -32.12 -14.32 -18.35
N LYS A 210 -31.80 -15.40 -17.59
CA LYS A 210 -32.03 -15.43 -16.15
C LYS A 210 -31.08 -14.46 -15.41
N ALA A 211 -29.81 -14.42 -15.80
CA ALA A 211 -28.84 -13.49 -15.21
C ALA A 211 -29.23 -12.03 -15.47
N SER A 212 -29.65 -11.68 -16.70
CA SER A 212 -30.11 -10.34 -17.03
C SER A 212 -31.34 -9.93 -16.23
N ALA A 213 -32.31 -10.83 -16.04
CA ALA A 213 -33.52 -10.58 -15.24
C ALA A 213 -33.19 -10.37 -13.75
N ILE A 214 -32.24 -11.12 -13.20
CA ILE A 214 -31.76 -10.92 -11.82
C ILE A 214 -31.11 -9.54 -11.68
N HIS A 215 -30.24 -9.15 -12.63
CA HIS A 215 -29.57 -7.84 -12.61
C HIS A 215 -30.62 -6.69 -12.66
N GLU A 216 -31.60 -6.78 -13.58
CA GLU A 216 -32.67 -5.80 -13.72
C GLU A 216 -33.49 -5.67 -12.44
N ARG A 217 -33.90 -6.81 -11.83
CA ARG A 217 -34.62 -6.82 -10.55
C ARG A 217 -33.85 -6.12 -9.43
N LEU A 218 -32.53 -6.31 -9.34
CA LEU A 218 -31.69 -5.68 -8.34
C LEU A 218 -31.59 -4.17 -8.53
N LEU A 219 -31.57 -3.68 -9.78
CA LEU A 219 -31.59 -2.24 -10.08
C LEU A 219 -32.93 -1.59 -9.72
N LEU A 220 -34.03 -2.32 -9.88
CA LEU A 220 -35.40 -1.83 -9.68
C LEU A 220 -35.92 -2.03 -8.26
N ASN A 221 -35.08 -2.50 -7.32
CA ASN A 221 -35.53 -2.78 -5.94
C ASN A 221 -36.05 -1.51 -5.24
N PRO A 222 -37.36 -1.40 -4.95
CA PRO A 222 -37.99 -0.20 -4.40
C PRO A 222 -37.64 0.05 -2.92
N ALA A 223 -37.11 -0.95 -2.20
CA ALA A 223 -36.79 -0.85 -0.77
C ALA A 223 -35.48 -0.10 -0.50
N ARG A 224 -34.74 0.30 -1.54
CA ARG A 224 -33.46 1.00 -1.41
C ARG A 224 -33.45 2.32 -2.20
N PRO A 225 -32.75 3.35 -1.71
CA PRO A 225 -32.58 4.58 -2.48
C PRO A 225 -32.04 4.22 -3.87
N ARG A 226 -32.74 4.65 -4.92
CA ARG A 226 -32.32 4.44 -6.31
C ARG A 226 -31.00 5.15 -6.54
N ASN A 227 -29.91 4.43 -6.43
CA ASN A 227 -28.72 4.76 -7.17
C ASN A 227 -28.94 4.20 -8.57
N GLU A 228 -29.43 5.05 -9.44
CA GLU A 228 -30.04 4.75 -10.75
C GLU A 228 -29.16 3.95 -11.72
N SER A 229 -27.92 3.65 -11.38
CA SER A 229 -26.96 3.08 -12.31
C SER A 229 -26.20 1.85 -11.81
N TRP A 230 -26.36 1.38 -10.57
CA TRP A 230 -25.58 0.24 -10.08
C TRP A 230 -26.20 -0.53 -8.93
N ILE A 231 -25.89 -1.82 -8.86
CA ILE A 231 -26.18 -2.70 -7.73
C ILE A 231 -25.08 -2.63 -6.67
N LEU A 232 -25.44 -2.91 -5.40
CA LEU A 232 -24.54 -2.92 -4.27
C LEU A 232 -24.12 -4.35 -3.90
N ASN A 233 -22.93 -4.53 -3.31
CA ASN A 233 -22.49 -5.81 -2.78
C ASN A 233 -23.48 -6.40 -1.76
N SER A 234 -24.12 -5.54 -0.96
CA SER A 234 -25.14 -5.96 -0.02
C SER A 234 -26.38 -6.56 -0.71
N GLN A 235 -26.80 -6.03 -1.87
CA GLN A 235 -27.90 -6.60 -2.63
C GLN A 235 -27.56 -7.99 -3.19
N VAL A 236 -26.32 -8.17 -3.69
CA VAL A 236 -25.86 -9.49 -4.14
C VAL A 236 -25.84 -10.48 -2.99
N ARG A 237 -25.44 -10.03 -1.78
CA ARG A 237 -25.42 -10.87 -0.60
C ARG A 237 -26.82 -11.24 -0.11
N ASP A 238 -27.71 -10.25 0.00
CA ASP A 238 -28.95 -10.35 0.76
C ASP A 238 -30.20 -10.61 -0.13
N ASP A 239 -30.21 -10.06 -1.38
CA ASP A 239 -31.41 -10.05 -2.23
C ASP A 239 -31.31 -11.08 -3.39
N VAL A 240 -30.18 -11.78 -3.56
CA VAL A 240 -30.03 -12.90 -4.52
C VAL A 240 -30.11 -14.22 -3.78
N THR A 241 -31.03 -15.10 -4.18
CA THR A 241 -31.20 -16.39 -3.51
C THR A 241 -30.03 -17.35 -3.74
N LYS A 242 -29.95 -18.43 -2.98
CA LYS A 242 -28.90 -19.44 -3.16
C LYS A 242 -28.99 -20.11 -4.52
N GLU A 243 -30.22 -20.37 -4.97
CA GLU A 243 -30.54 -21.00 -6.27
C GLU A 243 -30.14 -20.07 -7.41
N GLU A 244 -30.46 -18.78 -7.33
CA GLU A 244 -30.04 -17.79 -8.32
C GLU A 244 -28.52 -17.64 -8.38
N LYS A 245 -27.84 -17.60 -7.22
CA LYS A 245 -26.38 -17.56 -7.15
C LYS A 245 -25.72 -18.76 -7.82
N ALA A 246 -26.36 -19.94 -7.77
CA ALA A 246 -25.85 -21.20 -8.31
C ALA A 246 -26.12 -21.40 -9.81
N ILE A 247 -26.89 -20.52 -10.47
CA ILE A 247 -27.15 -20.60 -11.92
C ILE A 247 -25.81 -20.56 -12.67
N VAL A 248 -25.52 -21.56 -13.48
CA VAL A 248 -24.29 -21.71 -14.24
C VAL A 248 -24.39 -20.92 -15.55
N LEU A 249 -23.40 -20.05 -15.79
CA LEU A 249 -23.27 -19.23 -17.02
C LEU A 249 -22.20 -19.78 -17.97
N GLY A 250 -21.29 -20.60 -17.45
CA GLY A 250 -20.25 -21.23 -18.23
C GLY A 250 -19.58 -22.36 -17.47
N THR A 251 -19.07 -23.34 -18.19
CA THR A 251 -18.34 -24.49 -17.66
C THR A 251 -16.96 -24.58 -18.28
N TYR A 252 -16.01 -25.15 -17.54
CA TYR A 252 -14.66 -25.43 -18.03
C TYR A 252 -14.04 -26.58 -17.22
N ASP A 253 -12.95 -27.16 -17.70
CA ASP A 253 -12.27 -28.24 -16.99
C ASP A 253 -11.78 -27.76 -15.61
N GLY A 254 -12.31 -28.36 -14.56
CA GLY A 254 -12.00 -28.02 -13.18
C GLY A 254 -12.88 -26.95 -12.54
N GLY A 255 -13.94 -26.45 -13.24
CA GLY A 255 -14.84 -25.48 -12.63
C GLY A 255 -16.01 -25.00 -13.47
N GLN A 256 -16.72 -24.04 -12.89
CA GLN A 256 -17.86 -23.37 -13.54
C GLN A 256 -17.87 -21.90 -13.16
N ILE A 257 -18.55 -21.09 -13.94
CA ILE A 257 -18.84 -19.69 -13.66
C ILE A 257 -20.33 -19.58 -13.40
N THR A 258 -20.67 -19.00 -12.26
CA THR A 258 -22.06 -18.85 -11.83
C THR A 258 -22.53 -17.39 -11.93
N VAL A 259 -23.82 -17.16 -11.76
CA VAL A 259 -24.39 -15.81 -11.58
C VAL A 259 -23.73 -15.07 -10.42
N LYS A 260 -23.39 -15.80 -9.31
CA LYS A 260 -22.65 -15.19 -8.21
C LYS A 260 -21.30 -14.63 -8.66
N ASP A 261 -20.50 -15.41 -9.39
CA ASP A 261 -19.18 -14.98 -9.86
C ASP A 261 -19.28 -13.78 -10.81
N TRP A 262 -20.30 -13.78 -11.65
CA TRP A 262 -20.60 -12.70 -12.60
C TRP A 262 -21.01 -11.41 -11.87
N LEU A 263 -21.89 -11.48 -10.85
CA LEU A 263 -22.32 -10.33 -10.03
C LEU A 263 -21.16 -9.82 -9.15
N ASP A 264 -20.37 -10.70 -8.56
CA ASP A 264 -19.19 -10.32 -7.78
C ASP A 264 -18.19 -9.54 -8.64
N THR A 265 -17.91 -10.03 -9.87
CA THR A 265 -17.04 -9.33 -10.83
C THR A 265 -17.60 -7.97 -11.21
N LEU A 266 -18.92 -7.84 -11.37
CA LEU A 266 -19.56 -6.56 -11.63
C LEU A 266 -19.38 -5.59 -10.47
N CYS A 267 -19.51 -6.07 -9.25
CA CYS A 267 -19.35 -5.25 -8.05
C CYS A 267 -17.89 -4.80 -7.79
N GLU A 268 -16.90 -5.44 -8.40
CA GLU A 268 -15.51 -4.99 -8.36
C GLU A 268 -15.25 -3.74 -9.22
N ILE A 269 -16.15 -3.42 -10.16
CA ILE A 269 -16.02 -2.25 -11.01
C ILE A 269 -16.69 -1.05 -10.36
N ALA A 270 -15.97 0.07 -10.29
CA ALA A 270 -16.58 1.33 -9.87
C ALA A 270 -17.79 1.66 -10.73
N PRO A 271 -18.93 2.11 -10.14
CA PRO A 271 -20.19 2.27 -10.85
C PRO A 271 -20.14 3.00 -12.20
N PRO A 272 -19.39 4.12 -12.37
CA PRO A 272 -19.31 4.81 -13.66
C PRO A 272 -18.69 3.98 -14.79
N GLY A 273 -17.90 2.96 -14.43
CA GLY A 273 -17.24 2.06 -15.41
C GLY A 273 -18.01 0.78 -15.73
N ARG A 274 -19.19 0.57 -15.12
CA ARG A 274 -19.99 -0.64 -15.36
C ARG A 274 -20.71 -0.59 -16.70
N PRO A 275 -20.80 -1.74 -17.44
CA PRO A 275 -21.62 -1.82 -18.65
C PRO A 275 -23.08 -1.48 -18.38
N LYS A 276 -23.75 -0.88 -19.33
CA LYS A 276 -25.16 -0.44 -19.22
C LYS A 276 -26.15 -1.44 -19.82
N ASP A 277 -25.68 -2.38 -20.63
CA ASP A 277 -26.47 -3.35 -21.41
C ASP A 277 -26.65 -4.72 -20.70
N LEU A 278 -26.40 -4.79 -19.39
CA LEU A 278 -26.45 -6.03 -18.61
C LEU A 278 -27.87 -6.57 -18.38
N ASN A 279 -28.89 -5.82 -18.78
CA ASN A 279 -30.29 -6.25 -18.79
C ASN A 279 -30.65 -7.01 -20.09
N THR A 280 -29.67 -7.36 -20.92
CA THR A 280 -29.84 -8.17 -22.13
C THR A 280 -28.93 -9.41 -22.06
N PRO A 281 -29.35 -10.55 -22.67
CA PRO A 281 -28.51 -11.74 -22.76
C PRO A 281 -27.14 -11.48 -23.42
N GLU A 282 -27.12 -10.62 -24.45
CA GLU A 282 -25.90 -10.23 -25.16
C GLU A 282 -24.95 -9.41 -24.28
N GLY A 283 -25.50 -8.54 -23.44
CA GLY A 283 -24.71 -7.78 -22.45
C GLY A 283 -24.14 -8.70 -21.37
N VAL A 284 -24.93 -9.69 -20.92
CA VAL A 284 -24.44 -10.73 -20.00
C VAL A 284 -23.28 -11.49 -20.63
N GLU A 285 -23.40 -11.95 -21.90
CA GLU A 285 -22.35 -12.69 -22.61
C GLU A 285 -21.07 -11.86 -22.72
N LYS A 286 -21.16 -10.60 -23.13
CA LYS A 286 -19.98 -9.71 -23.23
C LYS A 286 -19.29 -9.52 -21.88
N PHE A 287 -20.05 -9.33 -20.80
CA PHE A 287 -19.48 -9.12 -19.48
C PHE A 287 -18.96 -10.43 -18.87
N LEU A 288 -19.55 -11.57 -19.23
CA LEU A 288 -19.09 -12.89 -18.82
C LEU A 288 -17.64 -13.16 -19.23
N ASP A 289 -17.18 -12.63 -20.38
CA ASP A 289 -15.77 -12.72 -20.80
C ASP A 289 -14.80 -12.17 -19.74
N ARG A 290 -15.17 -11.10 -19.07
CA ARG A 290 -14.35 -10.54 -17.98
C ARG A 290 -14.27 -11.46 -16.76
N THR A 291 -15.39 -12.04 -16.35
CA THR A 291 -15.42 -13.03 -15.24
C THR A 291 -14.60 -14.26 -15.60
N LEU A 292 -14.75 -14.73 -16.83
CA LEU A 292 -14.05 -15.89 -17.37
C LEU A 292 -12.53 -15.71 -17.36
N ARG A 293 -12.01 -14.52 -17.69
CA ARG A 293 -10.56 -14.25 -17.67
C ARG A 293 -9.93 -14.58 -16.32
N SER A 294 -10.54 -14.10 -15.23
CA SER A 294 -10.06 -14.40 -13.89
C SER A 294 -10.07 -15.91 -13.61
N ALA A 295 -11.16 -16.58 -13.98
CA ALA A 295 -11.31 -18.05 -13.80
C ALA A 295 -10.25 -18.83 -14.58
N MET A 296 -9.97 -18.46 -15.84
CA MET A 296 -8.96 -19.11 -16.68
C MET A 296 -7.54 -18.96 -16.12
N PHE A 297 -7.17 -17.76 -15.66
CA PHE A 297 -5.86 -17.55 -15.05
C PHE A 297 -5.71 -18.32 -13.72
N VAL A 298 -6.77 -18.41 -12.92
CA VAL A 298 -6.77 -19.20 -11.69
C VAL A 298 -6.68 -20.70 -12.00
N ALA A 299 -7.39 -21.20 -13.01
CA ALA A 299 -7.30 -22.58 -13.47
C ALA A 299 -5.87 -22.92 -13.92
N GLU A 300 -5.24 -22.04 -14.69
CA GLU A 300 -3.84 -22.19 -15.12
C GLU A 300 -2.87 -22.16 -13.95
N ALA A 301 -3.09 -21.25 -12.96
CA ALA A 301 -2.27 -21.21 -11.76
C ALA A 301 -2.31 -22.53 -10.98
N LYS A 302 -3.51 -23.10 -10.81
CA LYS A 302 -3.69 -24.40 -10.16
C LYS A 302 -3.06 -25.53 -10.95
N ALA A 303 -3.21 -25.54 -12.28
CA ALA A 303 -2.57 -26.52 -13.14
C ALA A 303 -1.03 -26.48 -13.06
N ARG A 304 -0.45 -25.31 -12.77
CA ARG A 304 1.00 -25.13 -12.51
C ARG A 304 1.39 -25.39 -11.06
N GLY A 305 0.44 -25.66 -10.16
CA GLY A 305 0.71 -25.88 -8.74
C GLY A 305 1.03 -24.61 -7.94
N TYR A 306 0.71 -23.41 -8.45
CA TYR A 306 0.99 -22.15 -7.77
C TYR A 306 0.20 -21.96 -6.48
N ASP A 307 -0.98 -22.59 -6.39
CA ASP A 307 -1.81 -22.64 -5.18
C ASP A 307 -1.20 -23.45 -4.03
N LYS A 308 -0.18 -24.27 -4.33
CA LYS A 308 0.55 -25.10 -3.35
C LYS A 308 1.95 -24.57 -3.06
N ASP A 309 2.33 -23.48 -3.71
CA ASP A 309 3.65 -22.86 -3.51
C ASP A 309 3.80 -22.34 -2.07
N PRO A 310 4.89 -22.68 -1.36
CA PRO A 310 5.09 -22.25 0.04
C PRO A 310 5.09 -20.73 0.23
N GLN A 311 5.57 -19.96 -0.75
CA GLN A 311 5.54 -18.49 -0.68
C GLN A 311 4.10 -17.98 -0.78
N TYR A 312 3.33 -18.49 -1.73
CA TYR A 312 1.92 -18.14 -1.87
C TYR A 312 1.12 -18.47 -0.60
N LEU A 313 1.33 -19.65 -0.03
CA LEU A 313 0.65 -20.06 1.20
C LEU A 313 1.00 -19.15 2.39
N ARG A 314 2.26 -18.71 2.51
CA ARG A 314 2.65 -17.69 3.51
C ARG A 314 1.95 -16.36 3.26
N GLU A 315 1.97 -15.85 2.04
CA GLU A 315 1.29 -14.59 1.69
C GLU A 315 -0.21 -14.61 1.97
N ILE A 316 -0.85 -15.77 1.80
CA ILE A 316 -2.27 -15.93 2.14
C ILE A 316 -2.48 -15.97 3.66
N ARG A 317 -1.61 -16.66 4.39
CA ARG A 317 -1.67 -16.69 5.86
C ARG A 317 -1.49 -15.28 6.44
N ASP A 318 -0.52 -14.52 5.94
CA ASP A 318 -0.27 -13.14 6.36
C ASP A 318 -1.49 -12.24 6.09
N LEU A 319 -2.12 -12.39 4.92
CA LEU A 319 -3.36 -11.69 4.58
C LEU A 319 -4.51 -12.07 5.54
N GLU A 320 -4.70 -13.36 5.82
CA GLU A 320 -5.70 -13.85 6.77
C GLU A 320 -5.46 -13.28 8.16
N ASP A 321 -4.21 -13.29 8.64
CA ASP A 321 -3.83 -12.76 9.94
C ASP A 321 -4.09 -11.25 10.05
N GLU A 322 -3.74 -10.49 9.02
CA GLU A 322 -4.04 -9.06 8.97
C GLU A 322 -5.55 -8.79 9.06
N GLN A 323 -6.36 -9.54 8.31
CA GLN A 323 -7.81 -9.36 8.32
C GLN A 323 -8.45 -9.82 9.65
N ILE A 324 -7.93 -10.88 10.27
CA ILE A 324 -8.33 -11.32 11.61
C ILE A 324 -8.04 -10.21 12.62
N LEU A 325 -6.85 -9.62 12.58
CA LEU A 325 -6.48 -8.53 13.49
C LEU A 325 -7.45 -7.35 13.37
N TYR A 326 -7.75 -6.91 12.14
CA TYR A 326 -8.73 -5.85 11.89
C TYR A 326 -10.12 -6.21 12.44
N LYS A 327 -10.59 -7.43 12.20
CA LYS A 327 -11.89 -7.91 12.69
C LYS A 327 -11.96 -7.91 14.21
N VAL A 328 -10.95 -8.48 14.87
CA VAL A 328 -10.88 -8.55 16.35
C VAL A 328 -10.85 -7.14 16.94
N GLN A 329 -10.03 -6.24 16.38
CA GLN A 329 -9.97 -4.85 16.83
C GLN A 329 -11.30 -4.11 16.61
N ALA A 330 -11.93 -4.31 15.45
CA ALA A 330 -13.24 -3.70 15.14
C ALA A 330 -14.34 -4.21 16.10
N ASP A 331 -14.41 -5.52 16.30
CA ASP A 331 -15.41 -6.12 17.20
C ASP A 331 -15.20 -5.67 18.65
N LYS A 332 -13.95 -5.54 19.10
CA LYS A 332 -13.63 -5.07 20.45
C LYS A 332 -14.01 -3.61 20.67
N THR A 333 -13.95 -2.80 19.61
CA THR A 333 -14.15 -1.34 19.70
C THR A 333 -15.51 -0.85 19.17
N LYS A 334 -16.36 -1.74 18.65
CA LYS A 334 -17.65 -1.36 18.03
C LYS A 334 -18.63 -0.62 18.97
N ASP A 335 -18.59 -0.93 20.27
CA ASP A 335 -19.47 -0.34 21.27
C ASP A 335 -18.80 0.81 22.04
N LEU A 336 -17.65 1.31 21.54
CA LEU A 336 -16.96 2.43 22.18
C LEU A 336 -17.79 3.72 22.04
N PRO A 337 -18.13 4.40 23.15
CA PRO A 337 -18.96 5.59 23.09
C PRO A 337 -18.24 6.75 22.40
N GLU A 338 -18.97 7.44 21.53
CA GLU A 338 -18.47 8.68 20.93
C GLU A 338 -18.32 9.78 21.98
N PRO A 339 -17.29 10.64 21.86
CA PRO A 339 -17.15 11.82 22.70
C PRO A 339 -18.34 12.78 22.51
N ASN A 340 -18.87 13.28 23.64
CA ASN A 340 -19.90 14.32 23.62
C ASN A 340 -19.29 15.73 23.49
N GLU A 341 -20.13 16.74 23.23
CA GLU A 341 -19.66 18.12 22.99
C GLU A 341 -18.88 18.72 24.17
N ALA A 342 -19.29 18.43 25.40
CA ALA A 342 -18.61 18.95 26.58
C ALA A 342 -17.21 18.36 26.72
N GLU A 343 -17.04 17.07 26.42
CA GLU A 343 -15.75 16.40 26.40
C GLU A 343 -14.84 16.99 25.30
N VAL A 344 -15.40 17.20 24.09
CA VAL A 344 -14.63 17.75 22.95
C VAL A 344 -14.17 19.17 23.25
N THR A 345 -15.04 20.01 23.82
CA THR A 345 -14.69 21.38 24.22
C THR A 345 -13.60 21.39 25.31
N ALA A 346 -13.78 20.59 26.36
CA ALA A 346 -12.81 20.52 27.45
C ALA A 346 -11.43 20.01 26.96
N TYR A 347 -11.43 19.03 26.05
CA TYR A 347 -10.21 18.50 25.45
C TYR A 347 -9.50 19.55 24.60
N PHE A 348 -10.23 20.27 23.74
CA PHE A 348 -9.68 21.36 22.96
C PHE A 348 -9.09 22.45 23.85
N GLU A 349 -9.81 22.93 24.87
CA GLU A 349 -9.32 23.97 25.79
C GLU A 349 -8.03 23.56 26.51
N LYS A 350 -7.91 22.28 26.86
CA LYS A 350 -6.71 21.73 27.50
C LYS A 350 -5.51 21.57 26.55
N HIS A 351 -5.76 21.39 25.27
CA HIS A 351 -4.75 21.03 24.27
C HIS A 351 -4.78 21.97 23.04
N LYS A 352 -5.08 23.26 23.23
CA LYS A 352 -5.21 24.24 22.14
C LYS A 352 -4.04 24.23 21.17
N GLU A 353 -2.83 24.11 21.70
CA GLU A 353 -1.60 24.08 20.94
C GLU A 353 -1.48 22.88 19.99
N TRP A 354 -2.21 21.80 20.25
CA TRP A 354 -2.20 20.61 19.36
C TRP A 354 -3.09 20.78 18.14
N PHE A 355 -3.99 21.74 18.19
CA PHE A 355 -4.96 22.06 17.14
C PHE A 355 -4.64 23.36 16.40
N ALA A 356 -3.59 24.06 16.81
CA ALA A 356 -3.11 25.24 16.11
C ALA A 356 -2.56 24.88 14.72
N ASN A 357 -2.51 25.84 13.80
CA ASN A 357 -1.63 25.71 12.64
C ASN A 357 -0.21 25.65 13.18
N GLY A 358 0.47 24.54 12.94
CA GLY A 358 1.80 24.28 13.52
C GLY A 358 2.83 25.32 13.10
N PRO A 359 3.89 25.49 13.91
CA PRO A 359 5.01 26.32 13.52
C PRO A 359 5.74 25.69 12.33
N LEU A 360 6.31 26.53 11.44
CA LEU A 360 7.07 26.11 10.27
C LEU A 360 8.53 26.57 10.40
N VAL A 361 9.45 25.74 9.90
CA VAL A 361 10.86 26.10 9.70
C VAL A 361 11.19 25.96 8.23
N LYS A 362 11.62 27.04 7.60
CA LYS A 362 12.13 26.99 6.23
C LYS A 362 13.58 26.56 6.26
N THR A 363 13.90 25.47 5.56
CA THR A 363 15.23 24.87 5.58
C THR A 363 15.77 24.66 4.18
N ASP A 364 17.11 24.64 4.08
CA ASP A 364 17.85 24.05 2.97
C ASP A 364 18.75 22.95 3.53
N GLN A 365 18.94 21.84 2.80
CA GLN A 365 19.51 20.62 3.36
C GLN A 365 20.55 19.97 2.44
N ILE A 366 21.58 19.41 3.05
CA ILE A 366 22.59 18.55 2.42
C ILE A 366 22.42 17.16 3.00
N TRP A 367 21.85 16.25 2.22
CA TRP A 367 21.67 14.87 2.61
C TRP A 367 22.91 14.05 2.29
N CYS A 368 23.42 13.33 3.26
CA CYS A 368 24.66 12.57 3.18
C CYS A 368 24.40 11.09 3.43
N GLN A 369 25.14 10.25 2.73
CA GLN A 369 25.01 8.80 2.83
C GLN A 369 25.32 8.28 4.24
N ASP A 370 26.30 8.90 4.93
CA ASP A 370 26.78 8.49 6.23
C ASP A 370 27.22 9.69 7.11
N LEU A 371 27.45 9.41 8.40
CA LEU A 371 27.84 10.41 9.38
C LEU A 371 29.21 11.04 9.03
N ALA A 372 30.17 10.27 8.50
CA ALA A 372 31.50 10.77 8.19
C ALA A 372 31.45 11.81 7.07
N THR A 373 30.64 11.54 6.03
CA THR A 373 30.38 12.47 4.93
C THR A 373 29.66 13.74 5.42
N ALA A 374 28.66 13.59 6.32
CA ALA A 374 27.95 14.74 6.89
C ALA A 374 28.86 15.61 7.78
N ARG A 375 29.78 15.01 8.54
CA ARG A 375 30.80 15.75 9.32
C ARG A 375 31.72 16.56 8.40
N LYS A 376 32.22 15.99 7.32
CA LYS A 376 33.05 16.71 6.35
C LYS A 376 32.29 17.89 5.74
N ALA A 377 31.04 17.67 5.32
CA ALA A 377 30.21 18.76 4.80
C ALA A 377 30.03 19.89 5.85
N LYS A 378 29.81 19.55 7.11
CA LYS A 378 29.67 20.53 8.19
C LYS A 378 30.98 21.28 8.45
N GLU A 379 32.13 20.61 8.50
CA GLU A 379 33.46 21.21 8.66
C GLU A 379 33.76 22.22 7.54
N GLU A 380 33.42 21.90 6.31
CA GLU A 380 33.59 22.82 5.18
C GLU A 380 32.70 24.07 5.30
N LEU A 381 31.46 23.89 5.74
CA LEU A 381 30.54 25.02 6.01
C LEU A 381 31.04 25.89 7.17
N ASP A 382 31.53 25.27 8.24
CA ASP A 382 32.10 26.00 9.39
C ASP A 382 33.39 26.77 9.02
N SER A 383 34.12 26.28 8.01
CA SER A 383 35.29 26.98 7.45
C SER A 383 34.90 28.16 6.53
N GLY A 384 33.61 28.38 6.31
CA GLY A 384 33.09 29.50 5.50
C GLY A 384 32.87 29.19 4.01
N LYS A 385 32.92 27.91 3.61
CA LYS A 385 32.55 27.53 2.24
C LYS A 385 31.07 27.80 1.98
N ASP A 386 30.76 28.17 0.72
CA ASP A 386 29.38 28.42 0.30
C ASP A 386 28.51 27.16 0.39
N PHE A 387 27.30 27.31 0.91
CA PHE A 387 26.36 26.22 1.15
C PHE A 387 26.02 25.44 -0.11
N ASN A 388 25.79 26.13 -1.24
CA ASN A 388 25.45 25.48 -2.49
C ASN A 388 26.63 24.67 -3.06
N SER A 389 27.84 25.18 -2.90
CA SER A 389 29.06 24.47 -3.33
C SER A 389 29.28 23.18 -2.54
N VAL A 390 29.03 23.21 -1.24
CA VAL A 390 29.12 22.01 -0.36
C VAL A 390 27.98 21.04 -0.68
N LYS A 391 26.76 21.58 -0.92
CA LYS A 391 25.60 20.78 -1.33
C LYS A 391 25.85 20.01 -2.64
N GLU A 392 26.43 20.69 -3.64
CA GLU A 392 26.77 20.05 -4.91
C GLU A 392 27.82 18.92 -4.73
N SER A 393 28.74 19.08 -3.76
CA SER A 393 29.81 18.11 -3.52
C SER A 393 29.34 16.87 -2.76
N TYR A 394 28.46 17.02 -1.78
CA TYR A 394 28.15 15.97 -0.80
C TYR A 394 26.71 15.47 -0.81
N SER A 395 25.74 16.26 -1.35
CA SER A 395 24.33 15.91 -1.22
C SER A 395 23.94 14.76 -2.15
N LEU A 396 23.21 13.81 -1.62
CA LEU A 396 22.52 12.75 -2.37
C LEU A 396 21.47 13.35 -3.32
N GLN A 397 20.87 14.47 -2.92
CA GLN A 397 19.88 15.24 -3.70
C GLN A 397 20.43 16.66 -3.94
N LYS A 398 20.97 16.90 -5.12
CA LYS A 398 21.63 18.19 -5.45
C LYS A 398 20.65 19.31 -5.75
N ASN A 399 19.50 18.97 -6.33
CA ASN A 399 18.53 19.94 -6.86
C ASN A 399 17.33 20.21 -5.94
N VAL A 400 17.41 19.84 -4.66
CA VAL A 400 16.35 20.13 -3.70
C VAL A 400 16.32 21.62 -3.40
N GLN A 401 15.17 22.26 -3.64
CA GLN A 401 14.95 23.64 -3.28
C GLN A 401 14.63 23.77 -1.78
N PRO A 402 14.93 24.92 -1.16
CA PRO A 402 14.49 25.20 0.19
C PRO A 402 12.97 25.01 0.33
N TYR A 403 12.56 24.38 1.42
CA TYR A 403 11.15 24.09 1.70
C TYR A 403 10.80 24.34 3.17
N ASP A 404 9.51 24.55 3.43
CA ASP A 404 8.99 24.63 4.77
C ASP A 404 8.76 23.21 5.32
N THR A 405 9.28 22.98 6.53
CA THR A 405 9.04 21.75 7.28
C THR A 405 8.28 22.06 8.58
N TYR A 406 7.69 21.05 9.17
CA TYR A 406 6.78 21.15 10.30
C TYR A 406 7.04 20.01 11.30
N ARG A 407 6.54 20.14 12.53
CA ARG A 407 6.77 19.17 13.61
C ARG A 407 6.41 17.74 13.21
N GLY A 408 5.24 17.52 12.62
CA GLY A 408 4.80 16.20 12.15
C GLY A 408 5.68 15.64 11.03
N GLY A 409 6.26 16.51 10.18
CA GLY A 409 7.18 16.12 9.10
C GLY A 409 8.58 15.75 9.60
N GLU A 410 9.04 16.36 10.70
CA GLU A 410 10.36 16.13 11.26
C GLU A 410 10.37 15.12 12.41
N GLY A 411 9.24 14.93 13.06
CA GLY A 411 9.13 14.00 14.19
C GLY A 411 10.12 14.32 15.32
N PRO A 412 10.96 13.37 15.74
CA PRO A 412 11.89 13.55 16.86
C PRO A 412 13.00 14.58 16.58
N PHE A 413 13.18 14.99 15.32
CA PHE A 413 14.25 15.95 14.93
C PHE A 413 13.79 17.42 14.94
N TRP A 414 12.51 17.67 15.18
CA TRP A 414 11.92 19.00 15.15
C TRP A 414 12.55 19.97 16.14
N ASP A 415 12.81 19.51 17.37
CA ASP A 415 13.30 20.40 18.44
C ASP A 415 14.69 20.97 18.14
N ASP A 416 15.53 20.22 17.44
CA ASP A 416 16.85 20.69 17.01
C ASP A 416 16.73 21.80 15.94
N LEU A 417 15.83 21.63 14.98
CA LEU A 417 15.56 22.65 13.95
C LEU A 417 14.91 23.90 14.56
N TRP A 418 13.98 23.71 15.50
CA TRP A 418 13.28 24.83 16.12
C TRP A 418 14.18 25.68 17.03
N LYS A 419 15.18 25.10 17.69
CA LYS A 419 16.16 25.80 18.53
C LYS A 419 17.16 26.63 17.70
N ALA A 420 17.52 26.16 16.51
CA ALA A 420 18.52 26.82 15.67
C ALA A 420 18.07 28.20 15.20
N GLU A 421 18.97 29.19 15.16
CA GLU A 421 18.67 30.53 14.71
C GLU A 421 18.59 30.63 13.15
N PRO A 422 17.87 31.63 12.59
CA PRO A 422 17.88 31.91 11.16
C PRO A 422 19.30 32.10 10.63
N ASN A 423 19.60 31.47 9.50
CA ASN A 423 20.91 31.36 8.85
C ASN A 423 21.93 30.47 9.57
N GLN A 424 21.59 29.89 10.70
CA GLN A 424 22.44 28.91 11.36
C GLN A 424 22.46 27.60 10.56
N VAL A 425 23.65 26.99 10.49
CA VAL A 425 23.88 25.64 9.96
C VAL A 425 24.01 24.67 11.13
N VAL A 426 23.12 23.73 11.22
CA VAL A 426 23.04 22.71 12.27
C VAL A 426 23.33 21.31 11.74
N GLY A 427 23.71 20.44 12.63
CA GLY A 427 24.06 19.05 12.29
C GLY A 427 25.54 18.76 12.49
N PRO A 428 26.01 17.56 12.10
CA PRO A 428 25.22 16.53 11.44
C PRO A 428 24.06 16.03 12.32
N MET A 429 22.89 15.91 11.73
CA MET A 429 21.71 15.41 12.39
C MET A 429 21.00 14.34 11.53
N LYS A 430 20.27 13.45 12.19
CA LYS A 430 19.43 12.50 11.47
C LYS A 430 18.19 13.18 10.89
N GLY A 431 17.59 12.56 9.90
CA GLY A 431 16.31 12.98 9.32
C GLY A 431 15.71 11.89 8.47
N PHE A 432 14.45 12.04 8.10
CA PHE A 432 13.77 11.11 7.22
C PHE A 432 14.21 11.34 5.78
N TYR A 433 14.72 10.29 5.15
CA TYR A 433 15.17 10.29 3.78
C TYR A 433 14.71 8.99 3.09
N ASP A 434 13.90 9.14 2.04
CA ASP A 434 13.31 8.02 1.33
C ASP A 434 12.54 7.08 2.30
N ASP A 435 12.90 5.80 2.38
CA ASP A 435 12.23 4.81 3.24
C ASP A 435 12.83 4.68 4.65
N GLY A 436 13.83 5.47 4.99
CA GLY A 436 14.55 5.36 6.25
C GLY A 436 15.00 6.68 6.85
N LEU A 437 16.05 6.61 7.65
CA LEU A 437 16.75 7.76 8.22
C LEU A 437 18.14 7.88 7.60
N ALA A 438 18.57 9.10 7.29
CA ALA A 438 19.92 9.42 6.82
C ALA A 438 20.53 10.56 7.62
N TRP A 439 21.77 10.93 7.31
CA TRP A 439 22.45 12.05 7.93
C TRP A 439 22.34 13.29 7.07
N ARG A 440 22.16 14.44 7.70
CA ARG A 440 22.05 15.70 7.00
C ARG A 440 22.69 16.86 7.75
N VAL A 441 23.10 17.85 6.99
CA VAL A 441 23.45 19.19 7.47
C VAL A 441 22.37 20.14 6.97
N VAL A 442 21.82 20.93 7.89
CA VAL A 442 20.61 21.74 7.63
C VAL A 442 20.92 23.21 7.89
N LYS A 443 20.62 24.05 6.92
CA LYS A 443 20.58 25.51 7.08
C LYS A 443 19.16 25.96 7.39
N VAL A 444 18.91 26.53 8.53
CA VAL A 444 17.65 27.16 8.89
C VAL A 444 17.58 28.53 8.21
N LEU A 445 16.55 28.77 7.41
CA LEU A 445 16.40 30.02 6.66
C LEU A 445 15.43 31.00 7.34
N ALA A 446 14.31 30.49 7.83
CA ALA A 446 13.29 31.28 8.49
C ALA A 446 12.44 30.42 9.43
N LYS A 447 11.75 31.05 10.37
CA LYS A 447 10.78 30.41 11.27
C LYS A 447 9.45 31.16 11.21
N THR A 448 8.36 30.40 11.16
CA THR A 448 7.00 30.93 11.26
C THR A 448 6.38 30.37 12.54
N PRO A 449 5.92 31.22 13.48
CA PRO A 449 5.31 30.73 14.71
C PRO A 449 3.95 30.08 14.47
N ALA A 450 3.50 29.25 15.42
CA ALA A 450 2.18 28.68 15.41
C ALA A 450 1.09 29.76 15.40
N LYS A 451 -0.05 29.45 14.79
CA LYS A 451 -1.23 30.31 14.77
C LYS A 451 -2.45 29.53 15.24
N ASP A 452 -3.11 30.04 16.28
CA ASP A 452 -4.32 29.40 16.83
C ASP A 452 -5.41 29.26 15.77
N ARG A 453 -6.13 28.15 15.85
CA ARG A 453 -7.34 27.90 15.04
C ARG A 453 -8.59 27.96 15.92
N PRO A 454 -9.69 28.54 15.42
CA PRO A 454 -10.97 28.54 16.12
C PRO A 454 -11.47 27.11 16.38
N PHE A 455 -12.12 26.90 17.54
CA PHE A 455 -12.70 25.59 17.89
C PHE A 455 -13.59 25.00 16.80
N ALA A 456 -14.41 25.86 16.17
CA ALA A 456 -15.33 25.43 15.12
C ALA A 456 -14.63 24.74 13.92
N GLU A 457 -13.37 25.11 13.60
CA GLU A 457 -12.59 24.52 12.50
C GLU A 457 -11.96 23.17 12.88
N VAL A 458 -11.68 22.95 14.16
CA VAL A 458 -10.92 21.79 14.65
C VAL A 458 -11.75 20.82 15.49
N ARG A 459 -13.03 21.12 15.70
CA ARG A 459 -13.96 20.35 16.53
C ARG A 459 -13.99 18.87 16.18
N ASP A 460 -14.14 18.56 14.89
CA ASP A 460 -14.21 17.17 14.44
C ASP A 460 -12.85 16.45 14.58
N GLY A 461 -11.75 17.18 14.39
CA GLY A 461 -10.40 16.69 14.68
C GLY A 461 -10.20 16.37 16.16
N ALA A 462 -10.65 17.25 17.07
CA ALA A 462 -10.60 17.00 18.51
C ALA A 462 -11.45 15.80 18.91
N LYS A 463 -12.69 15.70 18.39
CA LYS A 463 -13.57 14.55 18.59
C LYS A 463 -12.90 13.24 18.15
N TRP A 464 -12.30 13.24 16.96
CA TRP A 464 -11.59 12.08 16.43
C TRP A 464 -10.38 11.70 17.28
N THR A 465 -9.61 12.69 17.78
CA THR A 465 -8.45 12.45 18.65
C THR A 465 -8.86 11.74 19.94
N ILE A 466 -9.88 12.24 20.62
CA ILE A 466 -10.41 11.60 21.84
C ILE A 466 -10.85 10.16 21.57
N PHE A 467 -11.61 9.95 20.48
CA PHE A 467 -12.09 8.63 20.11
C PHE A 467 -10.92 7.68 19.83
N SER A 468 -9.91 8.14 19.11
CA SER A 468 -8.71 7.37 18.80
C SER A 468 -7.88 7.03 20.03
N GLU A 469 -7.77 7.94 21.01
CA GLU A 469 -7.12 7.67 22.30
C GLU A 469 -7.88 6.62 23.12
N ARG A 470 -9.21 6.71 23.18
CA ARG A 470 -10.07 5.71 23.84
C ARG A 470 -9.90 4.33 23.20
N ARG A 471 -9.95 4.31 21.87
CA ARG A 471 -9.75 3.08 21.09
C ARG A 471 -8.39 2.46 21.38
N ARG A 472 -7.32 3.23 21.33
CA ARG A 472 -5.96 2.76 21.62
C ARG A 472 -5.87 2.21 23.04
N THR A 473 -6.33 2.96 24.04
CA THR A 473 -6.31 2.52 25.46
C THR A 473 -7.07 1.20 25.68
N LEU A 474 -8.22 1.02 25.00
CA LEU A 474 -8.98 -0.23 25.06
C LEU A 474 -8.21 -1.39 24.43
N LEU A 475 -7.63 -1.17 23.25
CA LEU A 475 -6.86 -2.20 22.54
C LEU A 475 -5.54 -2.56 23.25
N ASP A 476 -4.85 -1.59 23.83
CA ASP A 476 -3.65 -1.80 24.63
C ASP A 476 -3.94 -2.68 25.85
N ARG A 477 -5.02 -2.36 26.56
CA ARG A 477 -5.49 -3.18 27.69
C ARG A 477 -5.84 -4.59 27.27
N TYR A 478 -6.63 -4.74 26.21
CA TYR A 478 -7.02 -6.05 25.67
C TYR A 478 -5.81 -6.85 25.18
N GLY A 479 -4.87 -6.20 24.50
CA GLY A 479 -3.62 -6.84 24.09
C GLY A 479 -2.78 -7.32 25.26
N LYS A 480 -2.75 -6.56 26.36
CA LYS A 480 -2.07 -6.99 27.60
C LYS A 480 -2.77 -8.20 28.22
N GLU A 481 -4.12 -8.19 28.33
CA GLU A 481 -4.90 -9.32 28.83
C GLU A 481 -4.62 -10.61 28.04
N LEU A 482 -4.54 -10.50 26.71
CA LEU A 482 -4.24 -11.66 25.86
C LEU A 482 -2.77 -12.13 26.02
N ARG A 483 -1.80 -11.22 26.15
CA ARG A 483 -0.42 -11.61 26.43
C ARG A 483 -0.28 -12.35 27.76
N ASP A 484 -1.03 -11.91 28.78
CA ASP A 484 -1.02 -12.58 30.08
C ASP A 484 -1.68 -13.99 30.01
N GLN A 485 -2.58 -14.19 29.04
CA GLN A 485 -3.26 -15.48 28.81
C GLN A 485 -2.42 -16.45 27.97
N TYR A 486 -1.68 -15.95 26.96
CA TYR A 486 -0.87 -16.76 26.07
C TYR A 486 0.60 -16.75 26.52
N LYS A 487 1.25 -17.93 26.54
CA LYS A 487 2.69 -18.01 26.78
C LYS A 487 3.45 -17.43 25.61
N TYR A 488 4.42 -16.56 25.89
CA TYR A 488 5.30 -16.00 24.88
C TYR A 488 6.73 -15.86 25.43
N ASP A 489 7.69 -15.88 24.52
CA ASP A 489 9.10 -15.64 24.81
C ASP A 489 9.57 -14.36 24.11
N VAL A 490 10.34 -13.54 24.80
CA VAL A 490 10.97 -12.32 24.26
C VAL A 490 12.47 -12.41 24.48
N TYR A 491 13.23 -12.22 23.41
CA TYR A 491 14.71 -12.29 23.42
C TYR A 491 15.30 -10.89 23.41
N LEU A 492 15.31 -10.22 24.58
CA LEU A 492 15.75 -8.83 24.73
C LEU A 492 17.23 -8.63 24.38
N ASP A 493 18.06 -9.66 24.60
CA ASP A 493 19.47 -9.68 24.20
C ASP A 493 19.70 -9.43 22.71
N ARG A 494 18.71 -9.76 21.86
CA ARG A 494 18.79 -9.61 20.42
C ARG A 494 18.35 -8.24 19.89
N ILE A 495 17.86 -7.38 20.77
CA ILE A 495 17.37 -6.03 20.45
C ILE A 495 18.06 -4.92 21.23
N GLN A 496 19.06 -5.24 22.08
CA GLN A 496 19.78 -4.27 22.91
C GLN A 496 20.54 -3.21 22.09
N ASP A 497 20.95 -3.57 20.88
CA ASP A 497 21.63 -2.70 19.92
C ASP A 497 20.69 -1.83 19.07
N LEU A 498 19.36 -1.99 19.23
CA LEU A 498 18.40 -1.21 18.49
C LEU A 498 18.17 0.16 19.12
N ASP A 499 18.81 1.18 18.55
CA ASP A 499 18.36 2.56 18.72
C ASP A 499 17.29 2.88 17.67
N PRO A 500 16.06 3.31 18.06
CA PRO A 500 15.03 3.71 17.10
C PRO A 500 15.52 4.76 16.09
N LEU A 501 16.45 5.63 16.47
CA LEU A 501 17.04 6.64 15.61
C LEU A 501 18.15 6.10 14.69
N ASP A 502 18.62 4.87 14.93
CA ASP A 502 19.63 4.20 14.11
C ASP A 502 19.08 3.10 13.21
N VAL A 503 17.76 2.85 13.20
CA VAL A 503 17.12 1.82 12.34
C VAL A 503 17.34 2.07 10.86
N ALA A 504 17.65 3.31 10.45
CA ALA A 504 18.03 3.62 9.06
C ALA A 504 19.35 2.98 8.61
N LEU A 505 20.19 2.55 9.56
CA LEU A 505 21.44 1.84 9.26
C LEU A 505 21.21 0.36 8.90
N TYR A 506 20.01 -0.17 9.13
CA TYR A 506 19.63 -1.49 8.65
C TYR A 506 19.40 -1.41 7.13
N PRO A 507 19.93 -2.38 6.37
CA PRO A 507 19.72 -2.39 4.93
C PRO A 507 18.21 -2.38 4.63
N PRO A 508 17.77 -1.59 3.65
CA PRO A 508 16.37 -1.58 3.25
C PRO A 508 15.95 -3.00 2.88
N ARG A 509 14.75 -3.41 3.33
CA ARG A 509 14.19 -4.72 2.96
C ARG A 509 14.23 -4.85 1.45
N GLY A 510 15.03 -5.80 0.97
CA GLY A 510 15.22 -6.22 -0.41
C GLY A 510 14.64 -5.32 -1.49
N LYS A 511 15.54 -4.53 -2.06
CA LYS A 511 15.33 -4.03 -3.43
C LYS A 511 15.33 -5.19 -4.40
#